data_58966333d7e76f26d601c70037bcfeeb
#
_entry.id   58966333d7e76f26d601c70037bcfeeb
#
_cell.length_a   1.000
_cell.length_b   1.000
_cell.length_c   1.000
_cell.angle_alpha   90.00
_cell.angle_beta   90.00
_cell.angle_gamma   90.00
#
_symmetry.space_group_name_H-M   'P 1'
#
loop_
_entity.id
_entity.type
_entity.pdbx_description
1 polymer ?
#
loop_
_entity_poly.entity_id
_entity_poly.type
_entity_poly.pdbx_seq_one_letter_code
_entity_poly.pdbx_strand_id
1 'polypeptide(L)'
;YTLREEQAPDGYLIAEEVSFEVKDTGEIQKVEMKDARPTGKLVLKKTDAEDGSPLAGAEFELRIKKSGKVVATLVTDEEGIATSGDIPIATYKDGKMKKEIEYILVETKAPEGYVRSEKEENVVFEYKDDKTKEIEITKELTNERIPTGGYVKSPKTGDDTNIWLPILLLVLSVGGIAGIFWYTKKKNHEE
;
A
#
# COMPACT_ATOMS: atom_id res chain seq x y z
N TYR A 1 -2.31 -10.74 -47.36
CA TYR A 1 -1.83 -11.73 -46.39
C TYR A 1 -2.18 -11.26 -44.98
N THR A 2 -2.38 -12.23 -44.08
CA THR A 2 -2.60 -11.97 -42.67
C THR A 2 -1.55 -12.72 -41.86
N LEU A 3 -0.84 -12.00 -41.02
CA LEU A 3 0.08 -12.56 -40.02
C LEU A 3 -0.70 -12.76 -38.72
N ARG A 4 -0.65 -13.97 -38.19
CA ARG A 4 -1.30 -14.33 -36.94
C ARG A 4 -0.31 -14.98 -36.00
N GLU A 5 -0.36 -14.65 -34.76
CA GLU A 5 0.38 -15.33 -33.71
C GLU A 5 -0.42 -16.54 -33.21
N GLU A 6 0.22 -17.67 -33.12
CA GLU A 6 -0.40 -18.91 -32.62
C GLU A 6 -0.21 -19.07 -31.10
N GLN A 7 0.90 -18.54 -30.58
CA GLN A 7 1.26 -18.61 -29.16
C GLN A 7 2.14 -17.43 -28.75
N ALA A 8 1.71 -16.71 -27.74
CA ALA A 8 2.52 -15.64 -27.15
C ALA A 8 3.64 -16.18 -26.24
N PRO A 9 4.72 -15.43 -26.03
CA PRO A 9 5.70 -15.72 -25.00
C PRO A 9 5.06 -15.72 -23.61
N ASP A 10 5.61 -16.50 -22.69
CA ASP A 10 5.10 -16.60 -21.32
C ASP A 10 5.03 -15.22 -20.62
N GLY A 11 3.86 -14.92 -20.07
CA GLY A 11 3.54 -13.65 -19.44
C GLY A 11 3.10 -12.53 -20.39
N TYR A 12 2.89 -12.83 -21.68
CA TYR A 12 2.37 -11.89 -22.67
C TYR A 12 1.00 -12.35 -23.19
N LEU A 13 0.32 -11.45 -23.86
CA LEU A 13 -0.93 -11.70 -24.57
C LEU A 13 -0.63 -11.97 -26.03
N ILE A 14 -1.42 -12.82 -26.65
CA ILE A 14 -1.40 -13.03 -28.11
C ILE A 14 -1.58 -11.67 -28.80
N ALA A 15 -0.69 -11.37 -29.74
CA ALA A 15 -0.75 -10.15 -30.52
C ALA A 15 -1.97 -10.14 -31.46
N GLU A 16 -2.47 -8.96 -31.74
CA GLU A 16 -3.53 -8.78 -32.73
C GLU A 16 -3.03 -9.14 -34.14
N GLU A 17 -3.91 -9.71 -34.95
CA GLU A 17 -3.59 -10.08 -36.33
C GLU A 17 -3.21 -8.84 -37.15
N VAL A 18 -2.18 -8.95 -37.97
CA VAL A 18 -1.72 -7.89 -38.87
C VAL A 18 -1.94 -8.27 -40.30
N SER A 19 -2.81 -7.52 -41.02
CA SER A 19 -3.01 -7.69 -42.47
C SER A 19 -2.06 -6.79 -43.23
N PHE A 20 -1.44 -7.33 -44.28
CA PHE A 20 -0.52 -6.60 -45.14
C PHE A 20 -0.60 -7.09 -46.60
N GLU A 21 -0.20 -6.23 -47.52
CA GLU A 21 -0.13 -6.52 -48.92
C GLU A 21 1.34 -6.64 -49.35
N VAL A 22 1.66 -7.74 -50.05
CA VAL A 22 3.00 -7.88 -50.63
C VAL A 22 3.04 -7.09 -51.93
N LYS A 23 3.97 -6.16 -52.03
CA LYS A 23 4.20 -5.31 -53.20
C LYS A 23 5.40 -5.83 -53.99
N ASP A 24 5.26 -5.91 -55.29
CA ASP A 24 6.36 -6.31 -56.20
C ASP A 24 7.30 -5.10 -56.44
N THR A 25 8.11 -4.77 -55.42
CA THR A 25 9.06 -3.64 -55.48
C THR A 25 10.52 -4.10 -55.49
N GLY A 26 10.79 -5.39 -55.35
CA GLY A 26 12.14 -5.93 -55.13
C GLY A 26 12.77 -5.55 -53.79
N GLU A 27 12.05 -4.83 -52.92
CA GLU A 27 12.52 -4.43 -51.58
C GLU A 27 11.97 -5.34 -50.50
N ILE A 28 12.70 -5.47 -49.38
CA ILE A 28 12.26 -6.21 -48.22
C ILE A 28 11.16 -5.44 -47.50
N GLN A 29 9.97 -5.96 -47.44
CA GLN A 29 8.87 -5.45 -46.66
C GLN A 29 8.93 -6.02 -45.23
N LYS A 30 8.92 -5.12 -44.23
CA LYS A 30 8.91 -5.50 -42.81
C LYS A 30 7.50 -5.34 -42.23
N VAL A 31 7.04 -6.39 -41.58
CA VAL A 31 5.80 -6.37 -40.79
C VAL A 31 6.16 -6.58 -39.34
N GLU A 32 5.70 -5.70 -38.47
CA GLU A 32 5.93 -5.78 -37.03
C GLU A 32 4.67 -6.24 -36.32
N MET A 33 4.82 -7.14 -35.38
CA MET A 33 3.80 -7.60 -34.46
C MET A 33 4.29 -7.39 -33.04
N LYS A 34 3.42 -6.94 -32.11
CA LYS A 34 3.82 -6.61 -30.75
C LYS A 34 2.87 -7.26 -29.77
N ASP A 35 3.45 -8.01 -28.84
CA ASP A 35 2.74 -8.63 -27.74
C ASP A 35 2.46 -7.61 -26.64
N ALA A 36 1.24 -7.56 -26.16
CA ALA A 36 0.87 -6.76 -25.02
C ALA A 36 1.16 -7.51 -23.70
N ARG A 37 1.20 -6.79 -22.60
CA ARG A 37 1.28 -7.36 -21.25
C ARG A 37 -0.08 -7.27 -20.59
N PRO A 38 -0.54 -8.33 -19.91
CA PRO A 38 -1.75 -8.25 -19.13
C PRO A 38 -1.59 -7.26 -17.96
N THR A 39 -2.71 -6.69 -17.54
CA THR A 39 -2.78 -5.74 -16.41
C THR A 39 -3.67 -6.28 -15.30
N GLY A 40 -3.47 -5.79 -14.09
CA GLY A 40 -4.34 -6.01 -12.95
C GLY A 40 -5.27 -4.83 -12.74
N LYS A 41 -6.44 -5.08 -12.18
CA LYS A 41 -7.40 -4.08 -11.74
C LYS A 41 -7.91 -4.43 -10.35
N LEU A 42 -7.73 -3.52 -9.42
CA LEU A 42 -8.22 -3.66 -8.05
C LEU A 42 -9.55 -2.92 -7.90
N VAL A 43 -10.56 -3.63 -7.44
CA VAL A 43 -11.86 -3.07 -7.03
C VAL A 43 -11.96 -3.17 -5.51
N LEU A 44 -12.20 -2.05 -4.84
CA LEU A 44 -12.48 -2.00 -3.41
C LEU A 44 -13.97 -1.84 -3.20
N LYS A 45 -14.48 -2.53 -2.18
CA LYS A 45 -15.82 -2.32 -1.62
C LYS A 45 -15.67 -2.06 -0.13
N LYS A 46 -16.04 -0.87 0.29
CA LYS A 46 -15.92 -0.38 1.66
C LYS A 46 -17.25 -0.26 2.34
N THR A 47 -17.43 -0.92 3.48
CA THR A 47 -18.70 -0.95 4.19
C THR A 47 -18.51 -0.77 5.70
N ASP A 48 -19.59 -0.36 6.36
CA ASP A 48 -19.72 -0.34 7.82
C ASP A 48 -19.67 -1.78 8.37
N ALA A 49 -18.89 -2.00 9.43
CA ALA A 49 -18.72 -3.31 10.04
C ALA A 49 -19.96 -3.81 10.78
N GLU A 50 -20.88 -2.90 11.17
CA GLU A 50 -22.07 -3.21 11.97
C GLU A 50 -23.30 -3.51 11.11
N ASP A 51 -23.59 -2.64 10.13
CA ASP A 51 -24.82 -2.73 9.33
C ASP A 51 -24.60 -2.98 7.83
N GLY A 52 -23.33 -3.00 7.37
CA GLY A 52 -22.98 -3.26 5.98
C GLY A 52 -23.24 -2.10 5.03
N SER A 53 -23.62 -0.92 5.52
CA SER A 53 -23.85 0.25 4.67
C SER A 53 -22.58 0.69 3.95
N PRO A 54 -22.68 1.21 2.70
CA PRO A 54 -21.51 1.66 1.94
C PRO A 54 -20.84 2.88 2.59
N LEU A 55 -19.52 2.96 2.52
CA LEU A 55 -18.72 4.02 3.12
C LEU A 55 -17.92 4.80 2.08
N ALA A 56 -18.33 6.05 1.86
CA ALA A 56 -17.63 6.99 0.99
C ALA A 56 -16.45 7.67 1.67
N GLY A 57 -15.47 8.12 0.88
CA GLY A 57 -14.38 8.97 1.34
C GLY A 57 -13.25 8.24 2.09
N ALA A 58 -13.23 6.92 2.10
CA ALA A 58 -12.06 6.16 2.52
C ALA A 58 -10.94 6.28 1.49
N GLU A 59 -9.72 6.61 1.93
CA GLU A 59 -8.55 6.73 1.06
C GLU A 59 -7.60 5.56 1.28
N PHE A 60 -7.14 4.98 0.18
CA PHE A 60 -6.21 3.84 0.17
C PHE A 60 -5.03 4.09 -0.76
N GLU A 61 -3.91 3.49 -0.42
CA GLU A 61 -2.76 3.38 -1.31
C GLU A 61 -2.47 1.91 -1.61
N LEU A 62 -2.32 1.59 -2.90
CA LEU A 62 -1.74 0.34 -3.36
C LEU A 62 -0.24 0.54 -3.53
N ARG A 63 0.56 -0.21 -2.79
CA ARG A 63 2.02 -0.08 -2.75
C ARG A 63 2.69 -1.38 -3.17
N ILE A 64 3.84 -1.28 -3.88
CA ILE A 64 4.71 -2.44 -4.10
C ILE A 64 5.26 -2.90 -2.75
N LYS A 65 4.98 -4.10 -2.32
CA LYS A 65 5.34 -4.64 -1.01
C LYS A 65 6.84 -4.53 -0.72
N LYS A 66 7.69 -4.81 -1.70
CA LYS A 66 9.15 -4.79 -1.54
C LYS A 66 9.75 -3.40 -1.37
N SER A 67 9.21 -2.39 -2.05
CA SER A 67 9.82 -1.05 -2.11
C SER A 67 9.02 0.02 -1.38
N GLY A 68 7.76 -0.26 -1.02
CA GLY A 68 6.82 0.72 -0.48
C GLY A 68 6.35 1.76 -1.51
N LYS A 69 6.78 1.64 -2.79
CA LYS A 69 6.38 2.59 -3.84
C LYS A 69 4.87 2.52 -4.08
N VAL A 70 4.19 3.67 -3.96
CA VAL A 70 2.77 3.82 -4.29
C VAL A 70 2.61 3.70 -5.81
N VAL A 71 1.67 2.87 -6.24
CA VAL A 71 1.32 2.66 -7.66
C VAL A 71 -0.09 3.14 -7.99
N ALA A 72 -0.99 3.17 -7.00
CA ALA A 72 -2.32 3.74 -7.14
C ALA A 72 -2.80 4.32 -5.81
N THR A 73 -3.60 5.38 -5.89
CA THR A 73 -4.37 5.93 -4.77
C THR A 73 -5.85 5.77 -5.12
N LEU A 74 -6.64 5.28 -4.19
CA LEU A 74 -8.06 5.00 -4.38
C LEU A 74 -8.86 5.75 -3.31
N VAL A 75 -10.01 6.29 -3.72
CA VAL A 75 -10.96 6.96 -2.82
C VAL A 75 -12.34 6.36 -3.09
N THR A 76 -13.02 5.90 -2.05
CA THR A 76 -14.35 5.30 -2.20
C THR A 76 -15.42 6.36 -2.48
N ASP A 77 -16.28 6.04 -3.44
CA ASP A 77 -17.45 6.84 -3.83
C ASP A 77 -18.66 6.65 -2.87
N GLU A 78 -19.84 7.17 -3.25
CA GLU A 78 -21.07 7.10 -2.45
C GLU A 78 -21.58 5.66 -2.30
N GLU A 79 -21.26 4.79 -3.23
CA GLU A 79 -21.53 3.35 -3.21
C GLU A 79 -20.48 2.55 -2.42
N GLY A 80 -19.48 3.23 -1.84
CA GLY A 80 -18.38 2.61 -1.12
C GLY A 80 -17.38 1.89 -2.04
N ILE A 81 -17.40 2.19 -3.35
CA ILE A 81 -16.56 1.54 -4.36
C ILE A 81 -15.38 2.44 -4.72
N ALA A 82 -14.23 1.83 -4.90
CA ALA A 82 -13.08 2.46 -5.55
C ALA A 82 -12.40 1.48 -6.49
N THR A 83 -11.93 1.96 -7.63
CA THR A 83 -11.31 1.11 -8.66
C THR A 83 -9.95 1.69 -9.06
N SER A 84 -8.94 0.84 -9.16
CA SER A 84 -7.64 1.25 -9.70
C SER A 84 -7.71 1.38 -11.23
N GLY A 85 -6.78 2.15 -11.79
CA GLY A 85 -6.42 1.98 -13.19
C GLY A 85 -5.63 0.67 -13.42
N ASP A 86 -5.03 0.57 -14.59
CA ASP A 86 -4.20 -0.58 -14.98
C ASP A 86 -2.95 -0.69 -14.09
N ILE A 87 -2.80 -1.84 -13.44
CA ILE A 87 -1.68 -2.15 -12.57
C ILE A 87 -0.79 -3.20 -13.23
N PRO A 88 0.54 -3.01 -13.32
CA PRO A 88 1.45 -4.05 -13.79
C PRO A 88 1.35 -5.30 -12.92
N ILE A 89 1.20 -6.48 -13.51
CA ILE A 89 1.09 -7.73 -12.75
C ILE A 89 2.45 -8.37 -12.46
N ALA A 90 3.45 -8.11 -13.30
CA ALA A 90 4.74 -8.78 -13.22
C ALA A 90 5.90 -7.86 -13.62
N THR A 91 7.10 -8.28 -13.28
CA THR A 91 8.36 -7.72 -13.77
C THR A 91 8.83 -8.49 -14.98
N TYR A 92 9.42 -7.79 -15.98
CA TYR A 92 9.93 -8.37 -17.21
C TYR A 92 11.41 -8.02 -17.40
N LYS A 93 12.17 -8.95 -17.93
CA LYS A 93 13.58 -8.75 -18.31
C LYS A 93 13.91 -9.58 -19.53
N ASP A 94 14.58 -9.00 -20.52
CA ASP A 94 14.99 -9.63 -21.76
C ASP A 94 13.80 -10.30 -22.50
N GLY A 95 12.65 -9.59 -22.58
CA GLY A 95 11.43 -10.08 -23.24
C GLY A 95 10.75 -11.26 -22.53
N LYS A 96 11.04 -11.53 -21.26
CA LYS A 96 10.44 -12.64 -20.50
C LYS A 96 9.89 -12.16 -19.16
N MET A 97 8.73 -12.67 -18.78
CA MET A 97 8.20 -12.54 -17.43
C MET A 97 9.18 -13.14 -16.41
N LYS A 98 9.44 -12.45 -15.33
CA LYS A 98 10.37 -12.90 -14.27
C LYS A 98 9.65 -13.28 -12.99
N LYS A 99 8.81 -12.39 -12.50
CA LYS A 99 8.12 -12.57 -11.22
C LYS A 99 6.87 -11.69 -11.19
N GLU A 100 5.81 -12.21 -10.64
CA GLU A 100 4.64 -11.43 -10.25
C GLU A 100 5.01 -10.39 -9.19
N ILE A 101 4.31 -9.26 -9.22
CA ILE A 101 4.53 -8.17 -8.27
C ILE A 101 3.58 -8.36 -7.09
N GLU A 102 4.15 -8.44 -5.90
CA GLU A 102 3.38 -8.45 -4.67
C GLU A 102 3.09 -7.00 -4.24
N TYR A 103 1.81 -6.72 -4.00
CA TYR A 103 1.34 -5.43 -3.52
C TYR A 103 0.78 -5.55 -2.10
N ILE A 104 0.77 -4.42 -1.39
CA ILE A 104 0.00 -4.22 -0.16
C ILE A 104 -0.97 -3.05 -0.38
N LEU A 105 -2.18 -3.21 0.11
CA LEU A 105 -3.19 -2.19 0.17
C LEU A 105 -3.28 -1.67 1.60
N VAL A 106 -3.20 -0.36 1.76
CA VAL A 106 -3.15 0.32 3.06
C VAL A 106 -4.21 1.41 3.09
N GLU A 107 -5.04 1.43 4.11
CA GLU A 107 -5.96 2.54 4.36
C GLU A 107 -5.16 3.73 4.92
N THR A 108 -5.16 4.85 4.22
CA THR A 108 -4.45 6.07 4.65
C THR A 108 -5.37 7.01 5.41
N LYS A 109 -6.68 6.97 5.11
CA LYS A 109 -7.71 7.75 5.80
C LYS A 109 -9.03 6.98 5.85
N ALA A 110 -9.62 6.89 7.03
CA ALA A 110 -10.96 6.32 7.19
C ALA A 110 -12.05 7.32 6.76
N PRO A 111 -13.27 6.84 6.45
CA PRO A 111 -14.45 7.69 6.33
C PRO A 111 -14.69 8.51 7.59
N GLU A 112 -15.41 9.63 7.45
CA GLU A 112 -15.77 10.46 8.61
C GLU A 112 -16.63 9.65 9.61
N GLY A 113 -16.25 9.71 10.89
CA GLY A 113 -16.93 8.98 11.96
C GLY A 113 -16.46 7.53 12.17
N TYR A 114 -15.45 7.09 11.43
CA TYR A 114 -14.92 5.73 11.49
C TYR A 114 -13.46 5.65 11.95
N VAL A 115 -13.09 4.52 12.52
CA VAL A 115 -11.73 4.22 12.95
C VAL A 115 -10.94 3.71 11.75
N ARG A 116 -9.76 4.31 11.47
CA ARG A 116 -8.87 3.87 10.39
C ARG A 116 -8.32 2.46 10.69
N SER A 117 -8.38 1.58 9.71
CA SER A 117 -7.74 0.28 9.78
C SER A 117 -6.22 0.41 9.63
N GLU A 118 -5.47 -0.24 10.52
CA GLU A 118 -4.01 -0.37 10.40
C GLU A 118 -3.58 -1.65 9.69
N LYS A 119 -4.55 -2.48 9.30
CA LYS A 119 -4.30 -3.76 8.63
C LYS A 119 -3.87 -3.53 7.18
N GLU A 120 -2.78 -4.15 6.79
CA GLU A 120 -2.33 -4.22 5.40
C GLU A 120 -2.93 -5.46 4.73
N GLU A 121 -3.50 -5.28 3.53
CA GLU A 121 -4.04 -6.38 2.73
C GLU A 121 -3.09 -6.74 1.58
N ASN A 122 -2.74 -8.02 1.46
CA ASN A 122 -1.93 -8.47 0.34
C ASN A 122 -2.76 -8.54 -0.94
N VAL A 123 -2.18 -8.08 -2.06
CA VAL A 123 -2.75 -8.12 -3.40
C VAL A 123 -1.70 -8.65 -4.36
N VAL A 124 -2.05 -9.73 -5.10
CA VAL A 124 -1.20 -10.32 -6.15
C VAL A 124 -2.10 -10.63 -7.34
N PHE A 125 -1.77 -10.08 -8.49
CA PHE A 125 -2.46 -10.38 -9.75
C PHE A 125 -1.71 -11.53 -10.44
N GLU A 126 -2.27 -12.74 -10.36
CA GLU A 126 -1.67 -13.93 -10.95
C GLU A 126 -1.90 -13.98 -12.46
N TYR A 127 -0.83 -14.15 -13.24
CA TYR A 127 -0.95 -14.38 -14.67
C TYR A 127 -1.78 -15.65 -14.95
N LYS A 128 -2.76 -15.55 -15.84
CA LYS A 128 -3.66 -16.68 -16.17
C LYS A 128 -3.29 -17.36 -17.49
N ASP A 129 -3.35 -16.61 -18.57
CA ASP A 129 -3.13 -17.09 -19.91
C ASP A 129 -2.84 -15.93 -20.89
N ASP A 130 -2.57 -16.26 -22.14
CA ASP A 130 -2.23 -15.33 -23.22
C ASP A 130 -3.45 -14.59 -23.84
N LYS A 131 -4.66 -14.76 -23.28
CA LYS A 131 -5.92 -14.16 -23.74
C LYS A 131 -6.55 -13.24 -22.70
N THR A 132 -6.24 -13.44 -21.42
CA THR A 132 -6.79 -12.65 -20.32
C THR A 132 -6.07 -11.31 -20.23
N LYS A 133 -6.67 -10.26 -20.80
CA LYS A 133 -6.08 -8.90 -20.86
C LYS A 133 -6.02 -8.23 -19.51
N GLU A 134 -7.06 -8.40 -18.68
CA GLU A 134 -7.19 -7.75 -17.35
C GLU A 134 -7.52 -8.81 -16.30
N ILE A 135 -6.78 -8.80 -15.21
CA ILE A 135 -7.03 -9.64 -14.03
C ILE A 135 -7.66 -8.76 -12.96
N GLU A 136 -8.95 -8.92 -12.71
CA GLU A 136 -9.65 -8.18 -11.67
C GLU A 136 -9.57 -8.91 -10.32
N ILE A 137 -9.32 -8.14 -9.26
CA ILE A 137 -9.39 -8.58 -7.86
C ILE A 137 -10.31 -7.65 -7.11
N THR A 138 -11.30 -8.20 -6.42
CA THR A 138 -12.17 -7.45 -5.51
C THR A 138 -11.71 -7.66 -4.06
N LYS A 139 -11.59 -6.56 -3.30
CA LYS A 139 -11.36 -6.56 -1.86
C LYS A 139 -12.55 -5.93 -1.15
N GLU A 140 -13.16 -6.68 -0.24
CA GLU A 140 -14.20 -6.17 0.66
C GLU A 140 -13.58 -5.85 2.02
N LEU A 141 -13.71 -4.60 2.45
CA LEU A 141 -13.11 -4.07 3.68
C LEU A 141 -14.16 -3.33 4.50
N THR A 142 -14.05 -3.43 5.80
CA THR A 142 -14.98 -2.76 6.73
C THR A 142 -14.23 -1.76 7.62
N ASN A 143 -14.95 -0.73 8.14
CA ASN A 143 -14.48 0.06 9.28
C ASN A 143 -15.49 0.00 10.42
N GLU A 144 -14.98 0.09 11.64
CA GLU A 144 -15.78 0.26 12.85
C GLU A 144 -16.07 1.73 13.09
N ARG A 145 -17.28 2.05 13.59
CA ARG A 145 -17.64 3.40 14.00
C ARG A 145 -16.80 3.86 15.20
N ILE A 146 -16.49 5.15 15.25
CA ILE A 146 -15.88 5.72 16.45
C ILE A 146 -16.92 5.63 17.58
N PRO A 147 -16.59 5.02 18.74
CA PRO A 147 -17.54 4.88 19.84
C PRO A 147 -18.04 6.25 20.31
N THR A 148 -19.32 6.51 20.17
CA THR A 148 -19.98 7.71 20.71
C THR A 148 -20.14 7.52 22.21
N GLY A 149 -19.23 8.12 23.02
CA GLY A 149 -19.33 8.12 24.49
C GLY A 149 -18.15 7.52 25.24
N GLY A 150 -17.08 7.07 24.57
CA GLY A 150 -15.85 6.66 25.21
C GLY A 150 -14.68 7.57 24.79
N TYR A 151 -13.84 7.91 25.74
CA TYR A 151 -12.57 8.56 25.44
C TYR A 151 -11.87 7.76 24.35
N VAL A 152 -11.64 8.36 23.17
CA VAL A 152 -10.72 7.83 22.19
C VAL A 152 -9.40 7.68 22.93
N LYS A 153 -8.96 6.44 23.18
CA LYS A 153 -7.58 6.23 23.57
C LYS A 153 -6.75 6.83 22.44
N SER A 154 -6.17 7.99 22.70
CA SER A 154 -5.13 8.55 21.82
C SER A 154 -4.19 7.42 21.47
N PRO A 155 -3.77 7.27 20.19
CA PRO A 155 -2.74 6.31 19.86
C PRO A 155 -1.66 6.47 20.90
N LYS A 156 -1.28 5.40 21.59
CA LYS A 156 -0.15 5.41 22.51
C LYS A 156 1.07 5.80 21.65
N THR A 157 1.36 7.10 21.62
CA THR A 157 2.69 7.55 21.30
C THR A 157 3.53 6.92 22.40
N GLY A 158 4.41 5.98 22.01
CA GLY A 158 5.12 5.08 22.91
C GLY A 158 6.09 5.78 23.87
N ASP A 159 5.57 6.59 24.74
CA ASP A 159 6.26 7.17 25.88
C ASP A 159 5.54 6.71 27.15
N ASP A 160 5.75 5.44 27.49
CA ASP A 160 5.49 4.92 28.83
C ASP A 160 6.59 5.37 29.81
N THR A 161 7.28 6.47 29.53
CA THR A 161 8.27 7.04 30.45
C THR A 161 7.53 7.46 31.71
N ASN A 162 7.73 6.67 32.75
CA ASN A 162 7.22 7.01 34.07
C ASN A 162 7.86 8.33 34.51
N ILE A 163 7.16 9.45 34.28
CA ILE A 163 7.64 10.80 34.56
C ILE A 163 8.10 10.98 36.00
N TRP A 164 7.68 10.10 36.91
CA TRP A 164 8.15 10.09 38.30
C TRP A 164 9.62 9.69 38.43
N LEU A 165 10.17 8.90 37.53
CA LEU A 165 11.57 8.44 37.58
C LEU A 165 12.56 9.59 37.34
N PRO A 166 12.43 10.40 36.26
CA PRO A 166 13.27 11.59 36.10
C PRO A 166 13.09 12.61 37.19
N ILE A 167 11.86 12.81 37.72
CA ILE A 167 11.59 13.74 38.83
C ILE A 167 12.29 13.26 40.09
N LEU A 168 12.25 11.97 40.41
CA LEU A 168 12.95 11.39 41.55
C LEU A 168 14.47 11.58 41.47
N LEU A 169 15.06 11.36 40.29
CA LEU A 169 16.48 11.57 40.04
C LEU A 169 16.88 13.05 40.17
N LEU A 170 16.02 13.96 39.72
CA LEU A 170 16.27 15.41 39.88
C LEU A 170 16.24 15.85 41.32
N VAL A 171 15.31 15.33 42.12
CA VAL A 171 15.23 15.64 43.57
C VAL A 171 16.46 15.08 44.30
N LEU A 172 16.92 13.87 43.99
CA LEU A 172 18.11 13.28 44.60
C LEU A 172 19.39 14.06 44.22
N SER A 173 19.51 14.55 42.98
CA SER A 173 20.66 15.34 42.55
C SER A 173 20.75 16.69 43.27
N VAL A 174 19.62 17.40 43.45
CA VAL A 174 19.56 18.65 44.18
C VAL A 174 19.82 18.43 45.66
N GLY A 175 19.27 17.39 46.27
CA GLY A 175 19.51 17.00 47.65
C GLY A 175 20.97 16.63 47.91
N GLY A 176 21.62 15.93 47.00
CA GLY A 176 23.05 15.57 47.05
C GLY A 176 23.96 16.79 47.06
N ILE A 177 23.70 17.76 46.18
CA ILE A 177 24.49 19.02 46.13
C ILE A 177 24.32 19.84 47.39
N ALA A 178 23.11 19.98 47.89
CA ALA A 178 22.83 20.70 49.17
C ALA A 178 23.50 20.00 50.37
N GLY A 179 23.50 18.68 50.41
CA GLY A 179 24.17 17.88 51.45
C GLY A 179 25.69 18.06 51.46
N ILE A 180 26.33 18.07 50.30
CA ILE A 180 27.76 18.29 50.14
C ILE A 180 28.12 19.72 50.58
N PHE A 181 27.31 20.71 50.19
CA PHE A 181 27.55 22.12 50.54
C PHE A 181 27.43 22.36 52.07
N TRP A 182 26.46 21.72 52.71
CA TRP A 182 26.29 21.79 54.18
C TRP A 182 27.42 21.08 54.90
N TYR A 183 27.86 19.91 54.44
CA TYR A 183 28.96 19.16 55.04
C TYR A 183 30.29 19.91 54.94
N THR A 184 30.61 20.52 53.78
CA THR A 184 31.83 21.31 53.59
C THR A 184 31.82 22.58 54.43
N LYS A 185 30.68 23.25 54.59
CA LYS A 185 30.53 24.42 55.42
C LYS A 185 30.71 24.11 56.90
N LYS A 186 30.22 22.95 57.39
CA LYS A 186 30.42 22.52 58.76
C LYS A 186 31.90 22.23 59.08
N LYS A 187 32.62 21.60 58.18
CA LYS A 187 34.05 21.27 58.34
C LYS A 187 34.94 22.52 58.43
N ASN A 188 34.62 23.58 57.71
CA ASN A 188 35.37 24.84 57.74
C ASN A 188 35.08 25.74 58.96
N HIS A 189 34.17 25.34 59.89
CA HIS A 189 33.89 26.03 61.12
C HIS A 189 34.51 25.33 62.31
N GLU A 190 35.17 24.19 62.15
CA GLU A 190 35.84 23.43 63.23
C GLU A 190 37.39 23.53 63.15
N GLU A 191 37.94 24.35 62.23
CA GLU A 191 39.31 24.81 62.20
C GLU A 191 39.34 26.29 62.61
#